data_938986430c582a1c8c56bae32c603d1b
#
_entry.id   938986430c582a1c8c56bae32c603d1b
#
_cell.length_a   1.000
_cell.length_b   1.000
_cell.length_c   1.000
_cell.angle_alpha   90.00
_cell.angle_beta   90.00
_cell.angle_gamma   90.00
#
_symmetry.space_group_name_H-M   'P 1'
#
loop_
_entity.id
_entity.type
_entity.pdbx_description
1 polymer ?
#
loop_
_entity_poly.entity_id
_entity_poly.type
_entity_poly.pdbx_seq_one_letter_code
_entity_poly.pdbx_strand_id
1 'polypeptide(L)'
;MKIMEYSVVIRTLGTAGEKYQKLLNSLKNQTVLPKKILVYIPEGYKIPKETIGIEEYIISPKGMVAQRSLPFKEVNTEYILFSDDDMFYPETFGEKMLKAADNLNADCIAPDFQVGVENNSFWYIVKSFLYSSTSIHQGMKWAVKIKKDAGFSRNISPQVLAMPTQSAPGGALFVKKTAYEAIHFEDERWLDKFMFASYDDQLFNYKLFLQGFKSFFVYHSGVRHLDARASKRPDNKLRMYYKRKLLFIVWYRSIFDIDRIKLQKSIANKYPANEVAALSSKFSCICSFLFRNIIGMLPMFADVVRYRQPKYMIDYFEGFYAGYKFVQTEEYKKIPSFDAYIN
;
A
#
# COMPACT_ATOMS: atom_id res chain seq x y z
N MET A 1 -29.34 6.84 14.58
CA MET A 1 -28.16 6.15 14.01
C MET A 1 -27.74 6.93 12.78
N LYS A 2 -26.51 7.47 12.71
CA LYS A 2 -26.02 8.17 11.52
C LYS A 2 -25.87 7.14 10.40
N ILE A 3 -26.52 7.37 9.27
CA ILE A 3 -26.34 6.51 8.09
C ILE A 3 -24.96 6.84 7.53
N MET A 4 -24.01 5.94 7.70
CA MET A 4 -22.70 6.07 7.06
C MET A 4 -22.82 5.71 5.59
N GLU A 5 -22.19 6.51 4.75
CA GLU A 5 -22.22 6.38 3.29
C GLU A 5 -20.81 6.30 2.73
N TYR A 6 -20.68 5.66 1.57
CA TYR A 6 -19.41 5.58 0.85
C TYR A 6 -19.58 5.83 -0.64
N SER A 7 -18.50 6.29 -1.26
CA SER A 7 -18.32 6.37 -2.70
C SER A 7 -17.15 5.50 -3.14
N VAL A 8 -17.17 5.03 -4.36
CA VAL A 8 -16.10 4.23 -4.95
C VAL A 8 -15.25 5.09 -5.86
N VAL A 9 -13.94 4.99 -5.72
CA VAL A 9 -12.94 5.62 -6.60
C VAL A 9 -12.14 4.51 -7.28
N ILE A 10 -12.35 4.35 -8.57
CA ILE A 10 -11.66 3.36 -9.41
C ILE A 10 -10.58 4.06 -10.22
N ARG A 11 -9.38 3.49 -10.26
CA ARG A 11 -8.29 3.92 -11.14
C ARG A 11 -8.12 2.89 -12.23
N THR A 12 -8.12 3.32 -13.50
CA THR A 12 -8.00 2.40 -14.63
C THR A 12 -7.24 3.02 -15.79
N LEU A 13 -6.54 2.18 -16.55
CA LEU A 13 -5.99 2.52 -17.85
C LEU A 13 -7.00 2.24 -18.98
N GLY A 14 -8.21 1.78 -18.66
CA GLY A 14 -9.24 1.42 -19.62
C GLY A 14 -8.97 0.13 -20.38
N THR A 15 -8.13 -0.76 -19.86
CA THR A 15 -7.66 -1.97 -20.56
C THR A 15 -7.95 -3.28 -19.82
N ALA A 16 -8.66 -3.25 -18.70
CA ALA A 16 -8.94 -4.45 -17.90
C ALA A 16 -10.08 -5.32 -18.46
N GLY A 17 -10.90 -4.77 -19.37
CA GLY A 17 -11.91 -5.53 -20.14
C GLY A 17 -12.93 -6.22 -19.24
N GLU A 18 -13.22 -7.51 -19.50
CA GLU A 18 -14.21 -8.29 -18.75
C GLU A 18 -14.02 -8.25 -17.21
N LYS A 19 -12.79 -8.05 -16.73
CA LYS A 19 -12.53 -7.98 -15.29
C LYS A 19 -13.05 -6.67 -14.72
N TYR A 20 -12.91 -5.59 -15.48
CA TYR A 20 -13.51 -4.31 -15.12
C TYR A 20 -15.06 -4.40 -15.14
N GLN A 21 -15.66 -5.08 -16.12
CA GLN A 21 -17.11 -5.32 -16.13
C GLN A 21 -17.56 -6.11 -14.90
N LYS A 22 -16.78 -7.14 -14.48
CA LYS A 22 -17.07 -7.91 -13.25
C LYS A 22 -17.01 -7.05 -12.01
N LEU A 23 -16.03 -6.13 -11.92
CA LEU A 23 -15.97 -5.14 -10.85
C LEU A 23 -17.22 -4.27 -10.82
N LEU A 24 -17.60 -3.65 -11.95
CA LEU A 24 -18.76 -2.77 -12.02
C LEU A 24 -20.05 -3.51 -11.64
N ASN A 25 -20.25 -4.72 -12.16
CA ASN A 25 -21.40 -5.55 -11.81
C ASN A 25 -21.44 -5.88 -10.30
N SER A 26 -20.27 -6.15 -9.71
CA SER A 26 -20.19 -6.44 -8.26
C SER A 26 -20.52 -5.23 -7.40
N LEU A 27 -20.21 -4.01 -7.87
CA LEU A 27 -20.58 -2.77 -7.20
C LEU A 27 -22.06 -2.43 -7.33
N LYS A 28 -22.65 -2.72 -8.49
CA LYS A 28 -24.09 -2.55 -8.75
C LYS A 28 -24.97 -3.45 -7.89
N ASN A 29 -24.45 -4.63 -7.55
CA ASN A 29 -25.19 -5.67 -6.82
C ASN A 29 -24.94 -5.62 -5.29
N GLN A 30 -24.42 -4.52 -4.76
CA GLN A 30 -24.21 -4.38 -3.32
C GLN A 30 -25.52 -4.23 -2.55
N THR A 31 -25.65 -4.85 -1.37
CA THR A 31 -26.79 -4.65 -0.45
C THR A 31 -26.88 -3.21 0.05
N VAL A 32 -25.74 -2.55 0.21
CA VAL A 32 -25.62 -1.12 0.49
C VAL A 32 -24.87 -0.51 -0.70
N LEU A 33 -25.61 0.18 -1.57
CA LEU A 33 -25.05 0.77 -2.78
C LEU A 33 -24.10 1.93 -2.47
N PRO A 34 -22.99 2.09 -3.22
CA PRO A 34 -22.19 3.29 -3.18
C PRO A 34 -23.01 4.50 -3.68
N LYS A 35 -22.81 5.66 -3.08
CA LYS A 35 -23.45 6.91 -3.53
C LYS A 35 -22.98 7.35 -4.91
N LYS A 36 -21.70 7.11 -5.21
CA LYS A 36 -21.07 7.41 -6.49
C LYS A 36 -20.06 6.32 -6.84
N ILE A 37 -19.90 6.07 -8.12
CA ILE A 37 -18.80 5.30 -8.69
C ILE A 37 -18.02 6.24 -9.61
N LEU A 38 -16.88 6.69 -9.17
CA LEU A 38 -16.01 7.64 -9.85
C LEU A 38 -14.85 6.88 -10.50
N VAL A 39 -14.66 7.04 -11.79
CA VAL A 39 -13.65 6.31 -12.56
C VAL A 39 -12.63 7.28 -13.11
N TYR A 40 -11.43 7.23 -12.56
CA TYR A 40 -10.32 8.11 -12.92
C TYR A 40 -9.47 7.45 -14.01
N ILE A 41 -9.38 8.13 -15.16
CA ILE A 41 -8.64 7.69 -16.34
C ILE A 41 -7.52 8.68 -16.62
N PRO A 42 -6.25 8.24 -16.77
CA PRO A 42 -5.17 9.15 -17.07
C PRO A 42 -5.32 9.78 -18.45
N GLU A 43 -4.84 11.02 -18.59
CA GLU A 43 -4.75 11.69 -19.89
C GLU A 43 -4.08 10.80 -20.95
N GLY A 44 -4.66 10.78 -22.15
CA GLY A 44 -4.18 9.96 -23.26
C GLY A 44 -4.67 8.51 -23.29
N TYR A 45 -5.45 8.08 -22.28
CA TYR A 45 -6.10 6.77 -22.27
C TYR A 45 -7.58 6.87 -22.63
N LYS A 46 -8.14 5.77 -23.15
CA LYS A 46 -9.54 5.72 -23.59
C LYS A 46 -10.45 5.30 -22.44
N ILE A 47 -11.65 5.85 -22.43
CA ILE A 47 -12.75 5.37 -21.58
C ILE A 47 -13.02 3.90 -21.90
N PRO A 48 -13.13 3.02 -20.89
CA PRO A 48 -13.51 1.63 -21.10
C PRO A 48 -14.84 1.50 -21.86
N LYS A 49 -14.99 0.42 -22.63
CA LYS A 49 -16.26 0.10 -23.29
C LYS A 49 -17.27 -0.52 -22.32
N GLU A 50 -16.76 -1.16 -21.29
CA GLU A 50 -17.50 -1.80 -20.22
C GLU A 50 -18.16 -0.74 -19.35
N THR A 51 -19.45 -0.89 -19.06
CA THR A 51 -20.25 0.07 -18.29
C THR A 51 -21.44 -0.59 -17.63
N ILE A 52 -21.95 0.02 -16.58
CA ILE A 52 -23.26 -0.24 -15.97
C ILE A 52 -24.16 1.00 -16.02
N GLY A 53 -23.68 2.10 -16.60
CA GLY A 53 -24.43 3.32 -16.91
C GLY A 53 -24.64 4.27 -15.73
N ILE A 54 -23.97 4.07 -14.59
CA ILE A 54 -24.07 4.93 -13.40
C ILE A 54 -22.73 5.47 -12.92
N GLU A 55 -21.62 5.07 -13.55
CA GLU A 55 -20.29 5.56 -13.27
C GLU A 55 -20.03 6.93 -13.91
N GLU A 56 -19.32 7.77 -13.16
CA GLU A 56 -18.85 9.08 -13.62
C GLU A 56 -17.37 8.97 -14.02
N TYR A 57 -17.02 9.28 -15.28
CA TYR A 57 -15.65 9.23 -15.78
C TYR A 57 -14.96 10.58 -15.64
N ILE A 58 -13.75 10.58 -15.06
CA ILE A 58 -12.97 11.78 -14.79
C ILE A 58 -11.57 11.60 -15.38
N ILE A 59 -11.16 12.55 -16.21
CA ILE A 59 -9.79 12.58 -16.72
C ILE A 59 -8.85 13.11 -15.63
N SER A 60 -7.75 12.44 -15.44
CA SER A 60 -6.80 12.69 -14.35
C SER A 60 -5.36 12.77 -14.84
N PRO A 61 -4.44 13.37 -14.08
CA PRO A 61 -3.02 13.29 -14.38
C PRO A 61 -2.54 11.84 -14.45
N LYS A 62 -1.55 11.60 -15.31
CA LYS A 62 -0.91 10.29 -15.43
C LYS A 62 0.07 10.08 -14.26
N GLY A 63 -0.02 8.94 -13.60
CA GLY A 63 0.85 8.52 -12.51
C GLY A 63 0.07 7.69 -11.49
N MET A 64 0.70 6.68 -10.94
CA MET A 64 0.04 5.79 -9.97
C MET A 64 -0.29 6.55 -8.67
N VAL A 65 0.68 7.33 -8.18
CA VAL A 65 0.48 8.17 -7.00
C VAL A 65 -0.30 9.43 -7.36
N ALA A 66 -0.07 10.03 -8.54
CA ALA A 66 -0.83 11.19 -8.98
C ALA A 66 -2.34 10.94 -8.99
N GLN A 67 -2.78 9.76 -9.47
CA GLN A 67 -4.20 9.38 -9.45
C GLN A 67 -4.72 9.03 -8.05
N ARG A 68 -3.87 8.49 -7.17
CA ARG A 68 -4.25 8.13 -5.78
C ARG A 68 -4.27 9.35 -4.85
N SER A 69 -3.60 10.42 -5.20
CA SER A 69 -3.45 11.64 -4.39
C SER A 69 -4.29 12.82 -4.85
N LEU A 70 -5.35 12.54 -5.61
CA LEU A 70 -6.30 13.58 -6.05
C LEU A 70 -7.16 14.05 -4.87
N PRO A 71 -7.65 15.29 -4.89
CA PRO A 71 -8.48 15.81 -3.79
C PRO A 71 -9.89 15.22 -3.74
N PHE A 72 -10.28 14.39 -4.72
CA PHE A 72 -11.59 13.73 -4.84
C PHE A 72 -12.76 14.62 -4.43
N LYS A 73 -12.83 15.84 -5.02
CA LYS A 73 -13.83 16.87 -4.70
C LYS A 73 -15.27 16.39 -4.97
N GLU A 74 -15.41 15.45 -5.89
CA GLU A 74 -16.69 14.83 -6.29
C GLU A 74 -17.24 13.89 -5.21
N VAL A 75 -16.38 13.45 -4.26
CA VAL A 75 -16.77 12.60 -3.14
C VAL A 75 -17.28 13.46 -1.99
N ASN A 76 -18.54 13.28 -1.63
CA ASN A 76 -19.20 13.94 -0.50
C ASN A 76 -19.65 12.98 0.60
N THR A 77 -19.24 11.71 0.52
CA THR A 77 -19.52 10.67 1.51
C THR A 77 -18.43 10.62 2.59
N GLU A 78 -18.75 10.01 3.71
CA GLU A 78 -17.82 9.88 4.84
C GLU A 78 -16.64 8.96 4.51
N TYR A 79 -16.89 7.89 3.74
CA TYR A 79 -15.87 6.91 3.35
C TYR A 79 -15.67 6.88 1.83
N ILE A 80 -14.44 6.55 1.45
CA ILE A 80 -14.01 6.29 0.07
C ILE A 80 -13.55 4.84 -0.01
N LEU A 81 -14.10 4.06 -0.93
CA LEU A 81 -13.53 2.79 -1.35
C LEU A 81 -12.59 3.05 -2.53
N PHE A 82 -11.30 3.06 -2.29
CA PHE A 82 -10.30 2.99 -3.35
C PHE A 82 -10.27 1.58 -3.92
N SER A 83 -10.39 1.45 -5.23
CA SER A 83 -10.42 0.15 -5.93
C SER A 83 -9.52 0.17 -7.16
N ASP A 84 -8.77 -0.90 -7.36
CA ASP A 84 -8.18 -1.20 -8.66
C ASP A 84 -9.27 -1.72 -9.61
N ASP A 85 -9.01 -1.68 -10.93
CA ASP A 85 -10.01 -1.96 -11.98
C ASP A 85 -10.28 -3.45 -12.23
N ASP A 86 -9.68 -4.34 -11.44
CA ASP A 86 -9.78 -5.79 -11.53
C ASP A 86 -10.14 -6.46 -10.20
N MET A 87 -10.85 -5.74 -9.35
CA MET A 87 -11.37 -6.27 -8.09
C MET A 87 -12.77 -6.88 -8.29
N PHE A 88 -13.14 -7.79 -7.37
CA PHE A 88 -14.48 -8.32 -7.24
C PHE A 88 -14.92 -8.23 -5.78
N TYR A 89 -16.09 -7.68 -5.54
CA TYR A 89 -16.69 -7.51 -4.22
C TYR A 89 -17.92 -8.40 -4.05
N PRO A 90 -18.05 -9.19 -2.97
CA PRO A 90 -19.29 -9.87 -2.61
C PRO A 90 -20.43 -8.88 -2.37
N GLU A 91 -21.67 -9.28 -2.58
CA GLU A 91 -22.87 -8.43 -2.46
C GLU A 91 -23.00 -7.70 -1.12
N THR A 92 -22.53 -8.30 -0.04
CA THR A 92 -22.59 -7.72 1.32
C THR A 92 -21.32 -6.95 1.72
N PHE A 93 -20.40 -6.69 0.78
CA PHE A 93 -19.11 -6.07 1.10
C PHE A 93 -19.27 -4.66 1.68
N GLY A 94 -20.02 -3.78 1.02
CA GLY A 94 -20.25 -2.40 1.49
C GLY A 94 -20.84 -2.36 2.90
N GLU A 95 -21.85 -3.18 3.15
CA GLU A 95 -22.48 -3.32 4.47
C GLU A 95 -21.48 -3.80 5.54
N LYS A 96 -20.67 -4.82 5.22
CA LYS A 96 -19.66 -5.34 6.13
C LYS A 96 -18.58 -4.30 6.46
N MET A 97 -18.12 -3.53 5.47
CA MET A 97 -17.10 -2.49 5.70
C MET A 97 -17.65 -1.34 6.54
N LEU A 98 -18.88 -0.90 6.31
CA LEU A 98 -19.52 0.13 7.12
C LEU A 98 -19.73 -0.33 8.57
N LYS A 99 -20.22 -1.56 8.78
CA LYS A 99 -20.35 -2.17 10.12
C LYS A 99 -19.00 -2.32 10.83
N ALA A 100 -17.95 -2.72 10.08
CA ALA A 100 -16.61 -2.83 10.64
C ALA A 100 -16.05 -1.45 11.00
N ALA A 101 -16.28 -0.43 10.17
CA ALA A 101 -15.86 0.93 10.45
C ALA A 101 -16.49 1.49 11.71
N ASP A 102 -17.79 1.26 11.92
CA ASP A 102 -18.51 1.68 13.11
C ASP A 102 -18.03 0.95 14.38
N ASN A 103 -18.05 -0.38 14.34
CA ASN A 103 -17.70 -1.23 15.48
C ASN A 103 -16.26 -1.04 15.96
N LEU A 104 -15.32 -0.81 15.03
CA LEU A 104 -13.89 -0.64 15.32
C LEU A 104 -13.52 0.84 15.51
N ASN A 105 -14.45 1.76 15.24
CA ASN A 105 -14.15 3.19 15.09
C ASN A 105 -12.93 3.37 14.19
N ALA A 106 -12.97 2.77 13.00
CA ALA A 106 -11.85 2.68 12.08
C ALA A 106 -11.80 3.87 11.13
N ASP A 107 -10.60 4.41 10.89
CA ASP A 107 -10.36 5.43 9.89
C ASP A 107 -9.96 4.81 8.53
N CYS A 108 -9.42 3.58 8.53
CA CYS A 108 -9.08 2.83 7.34
C CYS A 108 -9.33 1.33 7.55
N ILE A 109 -9.93 0.67 6.57
CA ILE A 109 -10.11 -0.77 6.52
C ILE A 109 -9.55 -1.31 5.21
N ALA A 110 -8.69 -2.31 5.32
CA ALA A 110 -8.21 -3.09 4.19
C ALA A 110 -8.86 -4.47 4.24
N PRO A 111 -9.67 -4.86 3.24
CA PRO A 111 -10.15 -6.23 3.14
C PRO A 111 -9.03 -7.17 2.71
N ASP A 112 -9.08 -8.42 3.13
CA ASP A 112 -8.23 -9.45 2.56
C ASP A 112 -8.71 -9.80 1.14
N PHE A 113 -7.82 -9.72 0.17
CA PHE A 113 -8.10 -10.17 -1.20
C PHE A 113 -6.95 -10.98 -1.79
N GLN A 114 -5.90 -11.19 -1.02
CA GLN A 114 -4.78 -12.05 -1.37
C GLN A 114 -5.03 -13.48 -0.87
N VAL A 115 -6.21 -14.01 -1.20
CA VAL A 115 -6.61 -15.38 -0.84
C VAL A 115 -5.70 -16.37 -1.56
N GLY A 116 -5.14 -17.30 -0.81
CA GLY A 116 -4.22 -18.35 -1.30
C GLY A 116 -2.83 -18.29 -0.68
N VAL A 117 -2.57 -17.36 0.21
CA VAL A 117 -1.30 -17.23 0.94
C VAL A 117 -1.36 -17.90 2.32
N GLU A 118 -2.32 -18.79 2.55
CA GLU A 118 -2.34 -19.68 3.73
C GLU A 118 -1.31 -20.84 3.60
N ASN A 119 -0.21 -20.57 2.93
CA ASN A 119 0.84 -21.56 2.81
C ASN A 119 1.78 -21.45 4.01
N ASN A 120 1.48 -22.20 5.08
CA ASN A 120 2.30 -22.31 6.29
C ASN A 120 3.53 -23.21 6.07
N SER A 121 3.85 -23.57 4.83
CA SER A 121 5.01 -24.41 4.58
C SER A 121 6.30 -23.69 4.97
N PHE A 122 7.23 -24.42 5.56
CA PHE A 122 8.56 -23.92 5.90
C PHE A 122 9.23 -23.21 4.72
N TRP A 123 9.14 -23.78 3.52
CA TRP A 123 9.70 -23.19 2.30
C TRP A 123 9.05 -21.87 1.92
N TYR A 124 7.75 -21.71 2.14
CA TYR A 124 7.07 -20.44 1.89
C TYR A 124 7.58 -19.35 2.85
N ILE A 125 7.75 -19.67 4.14
CA ILE A 125 8.28 -18.75 5.16
C ILE A 125 9.70 -18.33 4.78
N VAL A 126 10.57 -19.28 4.45
CA VAL A 126 11.95 -19.01 4.04
C VAL A 126 12.01 -18.15 2.78
N LYS A 127 11.23 -18.49 1.76
CA LYS A 127 11.16 -17.72 0.51
C LYS A 127 10.65 -16.30 0.75
N SER A 128 9.61 -16.13 1.54
CA SER A 128 9.06 -14.81 1.88
C SER A 128 10.09 -13.93 2.59
N PHE A 129 10.86 -14.50 3.51
CA PHE A 129 11.92 -13.80 4.20
C PHE A 129 13.06 -13.41 3.24
N LEU A 130 13.57 -14.34 2.43
CA LEU A 130 14.69 -14.11 1.53
C LEU A 130 14.37 -13.12 0.41
N TYR A 131 13.22 -13.26 -0.28
CA TYR A 131 12.89 -12.46 -1.46
C TYR A 131 12.17 -11.15 -1.15
N SER A 132 11.37 -11.12 -0.07
CA SER A 132 10.51 -9.98 0.24
C SER A 132 10.83 -9.32 1.58
N SER A 133 11.76 -9.87 2.36
CA SER A 133 12.00 -9.46 3.76
C SER A 133 10.72 -9.48 4.61
N THR A 134 9.81 -10.39 4.29
CA THR A 134 8.57 -10.58 5.02
C THR A 134 8.77 -11.70 6.04
N SER A 135 8.72 -11.34 7.31
CA SER A 135 8.69 -12.32 8.40
C SER A 135 7.25 -12.75 8.64
N ILE A 136 7.01 -14.06 8.68
CA ILE A 136 5.69 -14.64 8.87
C ILE A 136 5.59 -15.15 10.30
N HIS A 137 4.54 -14.75 10.99
CA HIS A 137 4.31 -15.09 12.39
C HIS A 137 2.87 -15.52 12.61
N GLN A 138 2.62 -16.26 13.69
CA GLN A 138 1.31 -16.52 14.24
C GLN A 138 1.14 -15.79 15.57
N GLY A 139 -0.09 -15.41 15.92
CA GLY A 139 -0.38 -14.81 17.22
C GLY A 139 0.15 -13.38 17.44
N MET A 140 0.54 -12.67 16.38
CA MET A 140 0.87 -11.26 16.51
C MET A 140 -0.38 -10.42 16.82
N LYS A 141 -0.18 -9.25 17.46
CA LYS A 141 -1.22 -8.24 17.66
C LYS A 141 -1.61 -7.50 16.37
N TRP A 142 -0.76 -7.52 15.34
CA TRP A 142 -0.90 -6.81 14.08
C TRP A 142 -1.14 -7.77 12.93
N ALA A 143 -2.02 -7.42 12.02
CA ALA A 143 -2.15 -8.14 10.75
C ALA A 143 -0.87 -7.98 9.91
N VAL A 144 -0.41 -6.74 9.76
CA VAL A 144 0.87 -6.39 9.14
C VAL A 144 1.55 -5.34 10.00
N LYS A 145 2.82 -5.56 10.34
CA LYS A 145 3.68 -4.63 11.07
C LYS A 145 4.88 -4.25 10.22
N ILE A 146 5.18 -2.96 10.17
CA ILE A 146 6.40 -2.44 9.52
C ILE A 146 7.61 -2.70 10.42
N LYS A 147 8.70 -3.20 9.83
CA LYS A 147 9.96 -3.47 10.52
C LYS A 147 10.95 -2.30 10.38
N LYS A 148 12.01 -2.32 11.20
CA LYS A 148 13.08 -1.31 11.21
C LYS A 148 13.83 -1.18 9.87
N ASP A 149 13.75 -2.20 9.02
CA ASP A 149 14.32 -2.26 7.68
C ASP A 149 13.29 -1.88 6.58
N ALA A 150 12.15 -1.32 6.94
CA ALA A 150 10.99 -1.08 6.07
C ALA A 150 10.42 -2.34 5.41
N GLY A 151 10.76 -3.52 5.90
CA GLY A 151 10.08 -4.77 5.54
C GLY A 151 8.84 -5.00 6.39
N PHE A 152 8.23 -6.18 6.24
CA PHE A 152 6.98 -6.53 6.90
C PHE A 152 7.15 -7.68 7.89
N SER A 153 6.41 -7.63 9.00
CA SER A 153 5.99 -8.82 9.74
C SER A 153 4.52 -9.04 9.44
N ARG A 154 4.13 -10.23 9.02
CA ARG A 154 2.76 -10.56 8.63
C ARG A 154 2.22 -11.68 9.50
N ASN A 155 1.01 -11.50 10.00
CA ASN A 155 0.26 -12.54 10.70
C ASN A 155 -0.46 -13.41 9.68
N ILE A 156 -0.40 -14.71 9.86
CA ILE A 156 -1.07 -15.68 8.99
C ILE A 156 -2.15 -16.41 9.77
N SER A 157 -3.24 -16.72 9.06
CA SER A 157 -4.38 -17.51 9.57
C SER A 157 -4.88 -17.06 10.96
N PRO A 158 -5.16 -15.76 11.16
CA PRO A 158 -5.73 -15.33 12.43
C PRO A 158 -7.14 -15.88 12.60
N GLN A 159 -7.45 -16.30 13.83
CA GLN A 159 -8.80 -16.78 14.21
C GLN A 159 -9.79 -15.62 14.47
N VAL A 160 -9.44 -14.41 14.04
CA VAL A 160 -10.21 -13.19 14.28
C VAL A 160 -10.68 -12.55 12.99
N LEU A 161 -11.80 -11.83 13.03
CA LEU A 161 -12.36 -11.17 11.85
C LEU A 161 -11.60 -9.91 11.44
N ALA A 162 -10.98 -9.22 12.39
CA ALA A 162 -10.23 -8.01 12.13
C ALA A 162 -9.03 -7.84 13.07
N MET A 163 -7.96 -7.23 12.56
CA MET A 163 -6.78 -6.89 13.35
C MET A 163 -6.23 -5.51 12.96
N PRO A 164 -5.64 -4.77 13.91
CA PRO A 164 -4.91 -3.54 13.57
C PRO A 164 -3.81 -3.80 12.55
N THR A 165 -3.56 -2.83 11.68
CA THR A 165 -2.51 -2.94 10.66
C THR A 165 -1.73 -1.65 10.48
N GLN A 166 -0.42 -1.75 10.19
CA GLN A 166 0.44 -0.63 9.84
C GLN A 166 0.65 -0.51 8.33
N SER A 167 0.23 -1.52 7.57
CA SER A 167 0.29 -1.54 6.12
C SER A 167 -0.75 -2.50 5.55
N ALA A 168 -1.16 -2.24 4.31
CA ALA A 168 -2.10 -3.09 3.59
C ALA A 168 -1.86 -2.97 2.08
N PRO A 169 -2.29 -3.96 1.27
CA PRO A 169 -2.29 -3.84 -0.18
C PRO A 169 -3.27 -2.75 -0.65
N GLY A 170 -2.89 -1.98 -1.66
CA GLY A 170 -3.66 -0.82 -2.13
C GLY A 170 -4.73 -1.10 -3.16
N GLY A 171 -4.95 -2.37 -3.55
CA GLY A 171 -5.96 -2.72 -4.54
C GLY A 171 -7.41 -2.52 -4.07
N ALA A 172 -7.63 -2.54 -2.75
CA ALA A 172 -8.90 -2.21 -2.11
C ALA A 172 -8.64 -1.59 -0.73
N LEU A 173 -9.02 -0.33 -0.55
CA LEU A 173 -8.90 0.37 0.74
C LEU A 173 -10.19 1.16 1.00
N PHE A 174 -10.81 0.92 2.14
CA PHE A 174 -11.99 1.64 2.60
C PHE A 174 -11.56 2.66 3.64
N VAL A 175 -11.48 3.95 3.25
CA VAL A 175 -10.80 5.00 4.02
C VAL A 175 -11.76 6.15 4.32
N LYS A 176 -11.74 6.62 5.54
CA LYS A 176 -12.46 7.84 5.94
C LYS A 176 -11.90 9.04 5.20
N LYS A 177 -12.75 9.84 4.56
CA LYS A 177 -12.31 10.97 3.72
C LYS A 177 -11.40 11.93 4.49
N THR A 178 -11.75 12.26 5.73
CA THR A 178 -10.94 13.14 6.58
C THR A 178 -9.56 12.58 6.91
N ALA A 179 -9.43 11.27 7.09
CA ALA A 179 -8.14 10.61 7.29
C ALA A 179 -7.30 10.61 6.01
N TYR A 180 -7.94 10.38 4.86
CA TYR A 180 -7.30 10.49 3.55
C TYR A 180 -6.75 11.91 3.31
N GLU A 181 -7.55 12.95 3.56
CA GLU A 181 -7.13 14.34 3.36
C GLU A 181 -5.97 14.73 4.30
N ALA A 182 -5.98 14.25 5.54
CA ALA A 182 -4.97 14.58 6.53
C ALA A 182 -3.57 14.02 6.23
N ILE A 183 -3.46 12.92 5.49
CA ILE A 183 -2.15 12.30 5.21
C ILE A 183 -1.35 13.02 4.11
N HIS A 184 -1.95 13.95 3.38
CA HIS A 184 -1.30 14.69 2.29
C HIS A 184 -0.51 13.76 1.36
N PHE A 185 -1.22 12.78 0.75
CA PHE A 185 -0.55 11.75 -0.06
C PHE A 185 0.04 12.32 -1.35
N GLU A 186 -0.36 13.50 -1.77
CA GLU A 186 0.23 14.26 -2.88
C GLU A 186 1.74 14.53 -2.73
N ASP A 187 2.25 14.57 -1.51
CA ASP A 187 3.69 14.72 -1.24
C ASP A 187 4.51 13.53 -1.71
N GLU A 188 3.88 12.38 -1.92
CA GLU A 188 4.54 11.16 -2.37
C GLU A 188 4.55 11.04 -3.91
N ARG A 189 4.12 12.08 -4.67
CA ARG A 189 4.16 12.09 -6.15
C ARG A 189 5.57 11.93 -6.74
N TRP A 190 6.61 12.15 -5.96
CA TRP A 190 7.98 11.84 -6.35
C TRP A 190 8.17 10.36 -6.75
N LEU A 191 7.34 9.46 -6.24
CA LEU A 191 7.35 8.04 -6.61
C LEU A 191 7.04 7.82 -8.09
N ASP A 192 6.19 8.65 -8.71
CA ASP A 192 5.82 8.52 -10.13
C ASP A 192 6.98 8.80 -11.09
N LYS A 193 8.07 9.44 -10.61
CA LYS A 193 9.31 9.60 -11.39
C LYS A 193 10.08 8.30 -11.54
N PHE A 194 9.76 7.29 -10.75
CA PHE A 194 10.39 5.98 -10.79
C PHE A 194 9.43 4.97 -11.39
N MET A 195 9.98 4.12 -12.24
CA MET A 195 9.21 3.04 -12.82
C MET A 195 8.62 2.19 -11.71
N PHE A 196 7.28 2.05 -11.69
CA PHE A 196 6.49 1.29 -10.74
C PHE A 196 6.03 1.95 -9.45
N ALA A 197 6.32 3.14 -9.08
CA ALA A 197 5.87 3.72 -7.80
C ALA A 197 5.73 2.67 -6.64
N SER A 198 6.56 1.61 -6.67
CA SER A 198 6.55 0.55 -5.65
C SER A 198 6.63 1.18 -4.26
N TYR A 199 5.93 0.61 -3.29
CA TYR A 199 5.80 1.12 -1.92
C TYR A 199 4.78 2.26 -1.72
N ASP A 200 4.03 2.67 -2.74
CA ASP A 200 2.97 3.66 -2.57
C ASP A 200 1.94 3.22 -1.53
N ASP A 201 1.51 1.95 -1.57
CA ASP A 201 0.61 1.35 -0.58
C ASP A 201 1.19 1.38 0.83
N GLN A 202 2.48 1.05 0.96
CA GLN A 202 3.17 1.06 2.25
C GLN A 202 3.23 2.48 2.82
N LEU A 203 3.61 3.46 2.01
CA LEU A 203 3.70 4.85 2.44
C LEU A 203 2.33 5.41 2.80
N PHE A 204 1.30 5.12 2.01
CA PHE A 204 -0.07 5.53 2.28
C PHE A 204 -0.54 5.05 3.66
N ASN A 205 -0.49 3.74 3.89
CA ASN A 205 -0.95 3.15 5.15
C ASN A 205 -0.07 3.55 6.33
N TYR A 206 1.25 3.66 6.13
CA TYR A 206 2.15 4.02 7.21
C TYR A 206 2.03 5.50 7.61
N LYS A 207 1.71 6.41 6.67
CA LYS A 207 1.35 7.79 6.99
C LYS A 207 0.10 7.85 7.88
N LEU A 208 -0.95 7.09 7.54
CA LEU A 208 -2.14 6.96 8.40
C LEU A 208 -1.75 6.51 9.81
N PHE A 209 -0.96 5.44 9.92
CA PHE A 209 -0.53 4.89 11.20
C PHE A 209 0.29 5.89 12.04
N LEU A 210 1.29 6.56 11.45
CA LEU A 210 2.15 7.51 12.16
C LEU A 210 1.39 8.77 12.63
N GLN A 211 0.32 9.13 11.94
CA GLN A 211 -0.58 10.21 12.37
C GLN A 211 -1.62 9.74 13.41
N GLY A 212 -1.59 8.47 13.77
CA GLY A 212 -2.44 7.90 14.80
C GLY A 212 -3.85 7.54 14.36
N PHE A 213 -4.11 7.47 13.05
CA PHE A 213 -5.36 6.92 12.52
C PHE A 213 -5.45 5.42 12.76
N LYS A 214 -6.67 4.95 13.01
CA LYS A 214 -6.95 3.54 13.28
C LYS A 214 -7.16 2.77 11.99
N SER A 215 -6.17 1.97 11.60
CA SER A 215 -6.23 1.11 10.42
C SER A 215 -6.40 -0.36 10.82
N PHE A 216 -7.32 -1.06 10.16
CA PHE A 216 -7.60 -2.48 10.40
C PHE A 216 -7.54 -3.27 9.09
N PHE A 217 -7.09 -4.52 9.23
CA PHE A 217 -7.19 -5.53 8.19
C PHE A 217 -8.35 -6.45 8.53
N VAL A 218 -9.31 -6.61 7.61
CA VAL A 218 -10.51 -7.44 7.79
C VAL A 218 -10.34 -8.71 7.01
N TYR A 219 -10.39 -9.84 7.71
CA TYR A 219 -10.27 -11.18 7.16
C TYR A 219 -11.61 -11.72 6.70
N HIS A 220 -11.58 -12.73 5.83
CA HIS A 220 -12.77 -13.41 5.29
C HIS A 220 -13.76 -12.43 4.63
N SER A 221 -13.22 -11.40 4.00
CA SER A 221 -14.02 -10.38 3.29
C SER A 221 -14.72 -10.94 2.05
N GLY A 222 -14.16 -12.00 1.45
CA GLY A 222 -14.60 -12.56 0.19
C GLY A 222 -14.22 -11.73 -1.04
N VAL A 223 -13.48 -10.64 -0.86
CA VAL A 223 -12.94 -9.82 -1.95
C VAL A 223 -11.92 -10.62 -2.75
N ARG A 224 -11.90 -10.48 -4.07
CA ARG A 224 -10.96 -11.18 -4.96
C ARG A 224 -10.30 -10.19 -5.91
N HIS A 225 -9.01 -10.38 -6.11
CA HIS A 225 -8.25 -9.71 -7.16
C HIS A 225 -8.23 -10.62 -8.40
N LEU A 226 -8.74 -10.12 -9.51
CA LEU A 226 -8.93 -10.89 -10.74
C LEU A 226 -7.68 -10.94 -11.63
N ASP A 227 -6.64 -10.16 -11.29
CA ASP A 227 -5.32 -10.06 -11.96
C ASP A 227 -5.45 -9.80 -13.47
N ALA A 228 -5.92 -8.62 -13.84
CA ALA A 228 -6.11 -8.24 -15.25
C ALA A 228 -4.79 -8.13 -16.02
N ARG A 229 -3.65 -7.96 -15.33
CA ARG A 229 -2.33 -7.73 -15.96
C ARG A 229 -2.34 -6.56 -16.94
N ALA A 230 -3.18 -5.57 -16.68
CA ALA A 230 -3.37 -4.41 -17.55
C ALA A 230 -2.09 -3.56 -17.70
N SER A 231 -1.20 -3.59 -16.71
CA SER A 231 0.07 -2.89 -16.75
C SER A 231 1.20 -3.77 -17.28
N LYS A 232 1.96 -3.25 -18.25
CA LYS A 232 3.18 -3.93 -18.71
C LYS A 232 4.24 -3.91 -17.60
N ARG A 233 4.69 -5.08 -17.17
CA ARG A 233 5.83 -5.20 -16.25
C ARG A 233 7.10 -4.89 -17.04
N PRO A 234 7.99 -4.01 -16.52
CA PRO A 234 9.24 -3.73 -17.19
C PRO A 234 10.24 -4.88 -17.10
N ASP A 235 11.32 -4.75 -17.87
CA ASP A 235 12.45 -5.66 -17.84
C ASP A 235 12.97 -5.90 -16.41
N ASN A 236 13.31 -7.13 -16.11
CA ASN A 236 13.81 -7.56 -14.80
C ASN A 236 15.05 -6.77 -14.32
N LYS A 237 15.88 -6.26 -15.25
CA LYS A 237 17.06 -5.44 -14.94
C LYS A 237 16.69 -4.12 -14.30
N LEU A 238 15.87 -3.32 -15.00
CA LEU A 238 15.38 -2.04 -14.50
C LEU A 238 14.60 -2.22 -13.21
N ARG A 239 13.86 -3.33 -13.08
CA ARG A 239 13.12 -3.67 -11.88
C ARG A 239 14.02 -3.82 -10.66
N MET A 240 15.18 -4.49 -10.75
CA MET A 240 16.09 -4.67 -9.62
C MET A 240 16.65 -3.34 -9.15
N TYR A 241 17.18 -2.54 -10.08
CA TYR A 241 17.70 -1.21 -9.80
C TYR A 241 16.67 -0.32 -9.10
N TYR A 242 15.49 -0.13 -9.70
CA TYR A 242 14.46 0.73 -9.11
C TYR A 242 13.92 0.20 -7.79
N LYS A 243 13.75 -1.10 -7.66
CA LYS A 243 13.32 -1.71 -6.40
C LYS A 243 14.29 -1.41 -5.25
N ARG A 244 15.59 -1.44 -5.51
CA ARG A 244 16.61 -1.14 -4.49
C ARG A 244 16.73 0.34 -4.20
N LYS A 245 16.67 1.16 -5.23
CA LYS A 245 16.62 2.61 -5.09
C LYS A 245 15.44 3.05 -4.23
N LEU A 246 14.23 2.60 -4.56
CA LEU A 246 13.03 2.93 -3.82
C LEU A 246 13.04 2.37 -2.40
N LEU A 247 13.53 1.15 -2.20
CA LEU A 247 13.67 0.57 -0.87
C LEU A 247 14.52 1.46 0.05
N PHE A 248 15.65 1.96 -0.45
CA PHE A 248 16.49 2.86 0.33
C PHE A 248 15.76 4.17 0.68
N ILE A 249 15.15 4.81 -0.33
CA ILE A 249 14.47 6.10 -0.13
C ILE A 249 13.29 5.94 0.84
N VAL A 250 12.48 4.90 0.68
CA VAL A 250 11.32 4.63 1.56
C VAL A 250 11.78 4.33 2.98
N TRP A 251 12.82 3.48 3.17
CA TRP A 251 13.39 3.22 4.48
C TRP A 251 13.93 4.49 5.13
N TYR A 252 14.71 5.27 4.39
CA TYR A 252 15.27 6.54 4.88
C TYR A 252 14.15 7.47 5.34
N ARG A 253 13.17 7.73 4.46
CA ARG A 253 12.08 8.66 4.67
C ARG A 253 11.12 8.24 5.80
N SER A 254 10.73 6.97 5.84
CA SER A 254 9.65 6.51 6.73
C SER A 254 10.12 5.89 8.05
N ILE A 255 11.42 5.56 8.17
CA ILE A 255 11.97 4.88 9.35
C ILE A 255 13.16 5.65 9.94
N PHE A 256 14.10 6.08 9.10
CA PHE A 256 15.37 6.62 9.55
C PHE A 256 15.33 8.12 9.83
N ASP A 257 14.75 8.90 8.93
CA ASP A 257 14.74 10.37 8.95
C ASP A 257 13.45 10.94 9.56
N ILE A 258 13.01 10.35 10.68
CA ILE A 258 11.85 10.80 11.46
C ILE A 258 12.31 11.41 12.78
N ASP A 259 11.67 12.52 13.16
CA ASP A 259 11.81 13.10 14.51
C ASP A 259 11.14 12.17 15.53
N ARG A 260 11.98 11.38 16.20
CA ARG A 260 11.54 10.39 17.18
C ARG A 260 10.88 10.99 18.40
N ILE A 261 11.30 12.20 18.79
CA ILE A 261 10.74 12.88 19.97
C ILE A 261 9.32 13.35 19.64
N LYS A 262 9.13 13.99 18.48
CA LYS A 262 7.83 14.43 18.01
C LYS A 262 6.89 13.23 17.83
N LEU A 263 7.34 12.19 17.13
CA LEU A 263 6.56 10.98 16.92
C LEU A 263 6.18 10.30 18.25
N GLN A 264 7.12 10.17 19.19
CA GLN A 264 6.84 9.58 20.50
C GLN A 264 5.74 10.33 21.25
N LYS A 265 5.75 11.67 21.23
CA LYS A 265 4.70 12.48 21.86
C LYS A 265 3.34 12.27 21.22
N SER A 266 3.29 12.21 19.89
CA SER A 266 2.05 12.04 19.12
C SER A 266 1.36 10.69 19.38
N ILE A 267 2.14 9.61 19.50
CA ILE A 267 1.59 8.25 19.58
C ILE A 267 1.73 7.58 20.96
N ALA A 268 2.33 8.26 21.95
CA ALA A 268 2.63 7.69 23.27
C ALA A 268 1.42 7.04 23.95
N ASN A 269 0.24 7.61 23.78
CA ASN A 269 -1.00 7.10 24.38
C ASN A 269 -1.73 6.09 23.49
N LYS A 270 -1.26 5.86 22.25
CA LYS A 270 -1.93 4.99 21.27
C LYS A 270 -1.23 3.65 21.12
N TYR A 271 0.11 3.68 21.06
CA TYR A 271 0.91 2.48 20.76
C TYR A 271 2.17 2.43 21.62
N PRO A 272 2.58 1.24 22.13
CA PRO A 272 3.87 1.04 22.77
C PRO A 272 5.03 1.37 21.80
N ALA A 273 6.06 2.03 22.28
CA ALA A 273 7.19 2.47 21.45
C ALA A 273 7.89 1.32 20.70
N ASN A 274 7.97 0.12 21.30
CA ASN A 274 8.56 -1.07 20.70
C ASN A 274 7.72 -1.65 19.54
N GLU A 275 6.50 -1.20 19.37
CA GLU A 275 5.63 -1.59 18.25
C GLU A 275 5.79 -0.66 17.03
N VAL A 276 6.48 0.46 17.17
CA VAL A 276 6.68 1.46 16.13
C VAL A 276 8.12 1.46 15.66
N ALA A 277 8.38 0.95 14.47
CA ALA A 277 9.73 0.80 13.92
C ALA A 277 10.53 2.11 13.89
N ALA A 278 9.88 3.22 13.53
CA ALA A 278 10.48 4.54 13.45
C ALA A 278 10.92 5.12 14.80
N LEU A 279 10.44 4.60 15.95
CA LEU A 279 10.89 4.97 17.28
C LEU A 279 12.16 4.23 17.74
N SER A 280 12.61 3.24 17.00
CA SER A 280 13.87 2.53 17.31
C SER A 280 15.06 3.46 17.12
N SER A 281 16.18 3.17 17.84
CA SER A 281 17.41 3.94 17.66
C SER A 281 17.90 3.91 16.21
N LYS A 282 18.49 5.01 15.74
CA LYS A 282 19.04 5.10 14.37
C LYS A 282 20.01 3.95 14.09
N PHE A 283 20.88 3.64 15.07
CA PHE A 283 21.81 2.52 14.96
C PHE A 283 21.11 1.18 14.73
N SER A 284 20.06 0.88 15.50
CA SER A 284 19.27 -0.36 15.32
C SER A 284 18.58 -0.42 13.94
N CYS A 285 18.11 0.71 13.42
CA CYS A 285 17.53 0.79 12.09
C CYS A 285 18.57 0.53 10.99
N ILE A 286 19.79 1.09 11.13
CA ILE A 286 20.90 0.84 10.20
C ILE A 286 21.28 -0.64 10.21
N CYS A 287 21.52 -1.22 11.39
CA CYS A 287 21.87 -2.64 11.50
C CYS A 287 20.81 -3.56 10.88
N SER A 288 19.54 -3.28 11.13
CA SER A 288 18.43 -4.05 10.55
C SER A 288 18.37 -3.92 9.03
N PHE A 289 18.57 -2.70 8.51
CA PHE A 289 18.59 -2.44 7.07
C PHE A 289 19.77 -3.13 6.39
N LEU A 290 20.97 -3.05 6.94
CA LEU A 290 22.15 -3.73 6.41
C LEU A 290 21.96 -5.25 6.42
N PHE A 291 21.49 -5.83 7.53
CA PHE A 291 21.19 -7.26 7.63
C PHE A 291 20.20 -7.72 6.56
N ARG A 292 19.11 -7.00 6.38
CA ARG A 292 18.13 -7.28 5.31
C ARG A 292 18.79 -7.35 3.94
N ASN A 293 19.67 -6.39 3.65
CA ASN A 293 20.32 -6.31 2.35
C ASN A 293 21.35 -7.40 2.13
N ILE A 294 22.10 -7.77 3.16
CA ILE A 294 23.02 -8.93 3.11
C ILE A 294 22.22 -10.22 2.84
N ILE A 295 21.15 -10.46 3.57
CA ILE A 295 20.30 -11.65 3.34
C ILE A 295 19.66 -11.60 1.94
N GLY A 296 19.23 -10.42 1.47
CA GLY A 296 18.66 -10.23 0.15
C GLY A 296 19.63 -10.45 -1.02
N MET A 297 20.93 -10.52 -0.75
CA MET A 297 21.94 -10.90 -1.76
C MET A 297 21.87 -12.39 -2.10
N LEU A 298 21.46 -13.26 -1.17
CA LEU A 298 21.39 -14.71 -1.41
C LEU A 298 20.48 -15.08 -2.61
N PRO A 299 19.19 -14.67 -2.63
CA PRO A 299 18.35 -14.93 -3.79
C PRO A 299 18.83 -14.21 -5.06
N MET A 300 19.46 -13.04 -4.92
CA MET A 300 20.05 -12.35 -6.06
C MET A 300 21.18 -13.18 -6.69
N PHE A 301 22.09 -13.76 -5.89
CA PHE A 301 23.13 -14.65 -6.40
C PHE A 301 22.52 -15.88 -7.11
N ALA A 302 21.47 -16.46 -6.54
CA ALA A 302 20.76 -17.56 -7.18
C ALA A 302 20.19 -17.14 -8.55
N ASP A 303 19.62 -15.94 -8.65
CA ASP A 303 19.10 -15.41 -9.91
C ASP A 303 20.24 -15.08 -10.91
N VAL A 304 21.37 -14.57 -10.47
CA VAL A 304 22.57 -14.36 -11.34
C VAL A 304 23.03 -15.69 -11.97
N VAL A 305 23.14 -16.74 -11.15
CA VAL A 305 23.52 -18.09 -11.64
C VAL A 305 22.46 -18.66 -12.57
N ARG A 306 21.19 -18.61 -12.17
CA ARG A 306 20.07 -19.17 -12.93
C ARG A 306 19.89 -18.52 -14.30
N TYR A 307 20.00 -17.19 -14.37
CA TYR A 307 19.77 -16.44 -15.60
C TYR A 307 21.06 -16.07 -16.32
N ARG A 308 22.23 -16.46 -15.80
CA ARG A 308 23.56 -16.15 -16.33
C ARG A 308 23.75 -14.66 -16.61
N GLN A 309 23.24 -13.79 -15.72
CA GLN A 309 23.29 -12.35 -15.88
C GLN A 309 23.95 -11.66 -14.68
N PRO A 310 25.29 -11.53 -14.66
CA PRO A 310 26.03 -10.89 -13.57
C PRO A 310 25.63 -9.43 -13.35
N LYS A 311 25.05 -8.79 -14.36
CA LYS A 311 24.54 -7.42 -14.28
C LYS A 311 23.48 -7.23 -13.18
N TYR A 312 22.73 -8.25 -12.79
CA TYR A 312 21.78 -8.14 -11.66
C TYR A 312 22.47 -7.76 -10.34
N MET A 313 23.69 -8.19 -10.14
CA MET A 313 24.47 -7.80 -8.96
C MET A 313 24.88 -6.32 -9.02
N ILE A 314 25.30 -5.86 -10.19
CA ILE A 314 25.64 -4.44 -10.41
C ILE A 314 24.39 -3.58 -10.16
N ASP A 315 23.27 -3.90 -10.79
CA ASP A 315 22.00 -3.17 -10.65
C ASP A 315 21.50 -3.14 -9.18
N TYR A 316 21.81 -4.19 -8.41
CA TYR A 316 21.49 -4.25 -6.98
C TYR A 316 22.21 -3.17 -6.17
N PHE A 317 23.53 -3.04 -6.35
CA PHE A 317 24.33 -2.05 -5.62
C PHE A 317 24.13 -0.65 -6.16
N GLU A 318 24.06 -0.48 -7.48
CA GLU A 318 23.78 0.81 -8.13
C GLU A 318 22.44 1.38 -7.67
N GLY A 319 21.41 0.53 -7.53
CA GLY A 319 20.11 0.95 -7.00
C GLY A 319 20.21 1.55 -5.62
N PHE A 320 20.92 0.90 -4.68
CA PHE A 320 21.13 1.45 -3.33
C PHE A 320 21.93 2.76 -3.36
N TYR A 321 23.01 2.80 -4.10
CA TYR A 321 23.81 4.00 -4.23
C TYR A 321 23.00 5.16 -4.80
N ALA A 322 22.20 4.89 -5.83
CA ALA A 322 21.30 5.89 -6.41
C ALA A 322 20.21 6.35 -5.41
N GLY A 323 19.71 5.47 -4.55
CA GLY A 323 18.81 5.85 -3.47
C GLY A 323 19.49 6.75 -2.43
N TYR A 324 20.67 6.38 -2.00
CA TYR A 324 21.50 7.19 -1.09
C TYR A 324 21.80 8.56 -1.66
N LYS A 325 22.18 8.65 -2.95
CA LYS A 325 22.40 9.92 -3.62
C LYS A 325 21.14 10.77 -3.73
N PHE A 326 20.00 10.15 -4.03
CA PHE A 326 18.75 10.87 -4.18
C PHE A 326 18.34 11.60 -2.90
N VAL A 327 18.46 10.96 -1.73
CA VAL A 327 18.08 11.61 -0.46
C VAL A 327 18.99 12.79 -0.06
N GLN A 328 20.11 12.97 -0.77
CA GLN A 328 21.01 14.13 -0.58
C GLN A 328 20.71 15.28 -1.55
N THR A 329 19.83 15.07 -2.53
CA THR A 329 19.53 16.10 -3.55
C THR A 329 18.61 17.19 -3.00
N GLU A 330 18.71 18.38 -3.61
CA GLU A 330 17.77 19.48 -3.34
C GLU A 330 16.32 19.11 -3.74
N GLU A 331 16.15 18.21 -4.69
CA GLU A 331 14.85 17.68 -5.06
C GLU A 331 14.20 16.93 -3.89
N TYR A 332 14.95 16.03 -3.24
CA TYR A 332 14.45 15.30 -2.08
C TYR A 332 14.15 16.22 -0.89
N LYS A 333 15.02 17.18 -0.62
CA LYS A 333 14.84 18.14 0.49
C LYS A 333 13.58 19.01 0.35
N LYS A 334 13.07 19.19 -0.87
CA LYS A 334 11.81 19.89 -1.14
C LYS A 334 10.57 19.06 -0.84
N ILE A 335 10.71 17.74 -0.67
CA ILE A 335 9.60 16.86 -0.33
C ILE A 335 9.32 17.05 1.18
N PRO A 336 8.09 17.40 1.59
CA PRO A 336 7.77 17.53 3.01
C PRO A 336 8.10 16.25 3.77
N SER A 337 8.74 16.36 4.94
CA SER A 337 9.06 15.19 5.74
C SER A 337 7.80 14.56 6.32
N PHE A 338 7.88 13.30 6.75
CA PHE A 338 6.76 12.67 7.48
C PHE A 338 6.41 13.43 8.76
N ASP A 339 7.38 14.14 9.36
CA ASP A 339 7.18 14.90 10.59
C ASP A 339 6.30 16.14 10.40
N ALA A 340 6.13 16.62 9.17
CA ALA A 340 5.29 17.78 8.88
C ALA A 340 3.83 17.58 9.32
N TYR A 341 3.38 16.33 9.33
CA TYR A 341 1.98 15.94 9.60
C TYR A 341 1.80 15.14 10.91
N ILE A 342 2.85 14.96 11.69
CA ILE A 342 2.77 14.35 13.02
C ILE A 342 2.38 15.46 14.01
N ASN A 343 1.18 15.36 14.57
CA ASN A 343 0.63 16.33 15.55
C ASN A 343 1.16 16.09 16.96
#